data_c03fbd26f1497813eff053e284af05f3
#
_entry.id   c03fbd26f1497813eff053e284af05f3
#
_cell.length_a   1.000
_cell.length_b   1.000
_cell.length_c   1.000
_cell.angle_alpha   90.00
_cell.angle_beta   90.00
_cell.angle_gamma   90.00
#
_symmetry.space_group_name_H-M   'P 1'
#
loop_
_entity.id
_entity.type
_entity.pdbx_description
1 polymer ?
#
loop_
_entity_poly.entity_id
_entity_poly.type
_entity_poly.pdbx_seq_one_letter_code
_entity_poly.pdbx_strand_id
1 'polypeptide(L)'
;MFCRSCGTPLVDDALFCPVCGAPVAPDQVAATQQPQPAAPAPQQYVPVQQPARRKRSKKPLIALAAALVVAAGIGGGALFYFTQIATTPIDERTFPDSGMRTLVSTKYDTNGDGRISHGEAKAVASIELEGVASTQGLGKTFPNIVTVESNDDKLVNLDLSGCGDLKTVELNSASNVTVVNLDGCDNIEKLDLSNAAELKSVDLSGKKKLATLALPQDTKVSGIKDTQLDELWLPMSYEGTDKSDQYGDIYEIERDENGYVTGYTSAVKQGGGVSYSVEHDETHRISEIEEDLAGGYENVNTFTYDADGNVTRIDCDADISDSSSTTTFTYDADGNLINKTIHAGYGESASTYIYQGGNMVTNTDTSPANPRTVVYSYGYDKDRVTSFTLDCQGDTVGTRWTITAGYEYDKDGNISRISPVAYDSHGNDYGSLNSYAAVDYSYSDGKLDRIDSERGGYAEFYYDDYGNLTSVDEYAGRGSDAELEFEHEVEYQRYFCSKHEKNKPEEWIRLDVEYDVDQGSWSNDSDYGRECFATMYKLDPLEARLTPFIK
;
A
#
# COMPACT_ATOMS: atom_id res chain seq x y z
N MET A 1 -45.80 0.50 -19.63
CA MET A 1 -46.16 -0.73 -18.86
C MET A 1 -46.57 -0.39 -17.44
N PHE A 2 -46.97 -1.36 -16.59
CA PHE A 2 -47.34 -1.11 -15.20
C PHE A 2 -46.51 -2.02 -14.29
N CYS A 3 -46.11 -1.51 -13.14
CA CYS A 3 -45.41 -2.30 -12.12
C CYS A 3 -46.29 -3.44 -11.61
N ARG A 4 -45.77 -4.68 -11.63
CA ARG A 4 -46.53 -5.87 -11.19
C ARG A 4 -46.71 -5.92 -9.67
N SER A 5 -45.87 -5.20 -8.91
CA SER A 5 -45.89 -5.19 -7.45
C SER A 5 -46.84 -4.13 -6.88
N CYS A 6 -46.93 -2.93 -7.45
CA CYS A 6 -47.72 -1.82 -6.91
C CYS A 6 -48.69 -1.18 -7.91
N GLY A 7 -48.73 -1.60 -9.17
CA GLY A 7 -49.67 -1.09 -10.18
C GLY A 7 -49.33 0.28 -10.76
N THR A 8 -48.20 0.87 -10.40
CA THR A 8 -47.78 2.19 -10.91
C THR A 8 -47.46 2.13 -12.41
N PRO A 9 -47.91 3.11 -13.22
CA PRO A 9 -47.53 3.19 -14.63
C PRO A 9 -46.02 3.49 -14.74
N LEU A 10 -45.33 2.70 -15.58
CA LEU A 10 -43.90 2.78 -15.82
C LEU A 10 -43.65 3.27 -17.25
N VAL A 11 -42.58 4.00 -17.46
CA VAL A 11 -42.03 4.28 -18.79
C VAL A 11 -41.52 2.98 -19.44
N ASP A 12 -41.49 2.93 -20.76
CA ASP A 12 -41.24 1.67 -21.49
C ASP A 12 -39.84 1.06 -21.27
N ASP A 13 -38.89 1.84 -20.76
CA ASP A 13 -37.51 1.43 -20.51
C ASP A 13 -37.15 1.34 -19.04
N ALA A 14 -38.13 1.41 -18.14
CA ALA A 14 -37.88 1.37 -16.69
C ALA A 14 -37.35 -0.02 -16.24
N LEU A 15 -36.16 -0.05 -15.66
CA LEU A 15 -35.57 -1.26 -15.06
C LEU A 15 -36.13 -1.55 -13.67
N PHE A 16 -36.57 -0.49 -12.96
CA PHE A 16 -37.15 -0.57 -11.62
C PHE A 16 -38.36 0.35 -11.52
N CYS A 17 -39.30 0.02 -10.63
CA CYS A 17 -40.45 0.86 -10.35
C CYS A 17 -40.04 2.02 -9.42
N PRO A 18 -40.23 3.30 -9.80
CA PRO A 18 -39.80 4.44 -8.97
C PRO A 18 -40.64 4.62 -7.67
N VAL A 19 -41.72 3.85 -7.49
CA VAL A 19 -42.60 3.96 -6.33
C VAL A 19 -42.36 2.85 -5.31
N CYS A 20 -42.01 1.64 -5.75
CA CYS A 20 -41.84 0.50 -4.83
C CYS A 20 -40.52 -0.24 -5.01
N GLY A 21 -39.58 0.25 -5.82
CA GLY A 21 -38.27 -0.34 -6.02
C GLY A 21 -38.24 -1.71 -6.72
N ALA A 22 -39.40 -2.29 -7.06
CA ALA A 22 -39.46 -3.63 -7.64
C ALA A 22 -38.84 -3.66 -9.05
N PRO A 23 -37.96 -4.65 -9.36
CA PRO A 23 -37.37 -4.77 -10.67
C PRO A 23 -38.43 -5.08 -11.75
N VAL A 24 -38.31 -4.45 -12.91
CA VAL A 24 -39.17 -4.66 -14.06
C VAL A 24 -38.48 -5.66 -14.98
N ALA A 25 -38.88 -6.94 -14.94
CA ALA A 25 -38.31 -7.95 -15.80
C ALA A 25 -38.68 -7.64 -17.29
N PRO A 26 -37.73 -7.64 -18.24
CA PRO A 26 -38.02 -7.54 -19.64
C PRO A 26 -38.80 -8.78 -20.09
N ASP A 27 -39.94 -8.57 -20.80
CA ASP A 27 -40.68 -9.66 -21.38
C ASP A 27 -39.76 -10.45 -22.32
N GLN A 28 -39.66 -11.76 -22.10
CA GLN A 28 -38.91 -12.67 -22.95
C GLN A 28 -39.51 -12.64 -24.38
N VAL A 29 -38.85 -11.94 -25.27
CA VAL A 29 -39.08 -12.11 -26.71
C VAL A 29 -38.46 -13.45 -27.07
N ALA A 30 -39.27 -14.32 -27.65
CA ALA A 30 -38.92 -15.68 -28.04
C ALA A 30 -37.61 -15.72 -28.84
N ALA A 31 -36.59 -16.33 -28.26
CA ALA A 31 -35.29 -16.53 -28.90
C ALA A 31 -35.47 -17.56 -30.04
N THR A 32 -35.35 -17.09 -31.25
CA THR A 32 -35.10 -17.93 -32.42
C THR A 32 -33.72 -18.53 -32.28
N GLN A 33 -33.66 -19.86 -32.18
CA GLN A 33 -32.42 -20.62 -32.06
C GLN A 33 -31.51 -20.34 -33.26
N GLN A 34 -30.40 -19.68 -33.07
CA GLN A 34 -29.24 -19.74 -33.95
C GLN A 34 -28.44 -21.00 -33.67
N PRO A 35 -27.94 -21.72 -34.69
CA PRO A 35 -27.20 -22.96 -34.48
C PRO A 35 -25.85 -22.67 -33.80
N GLN A 36 -25.61 -23.40 -32.73
CA GLN A 36 -24.36 -23.41 -31.99
C GLN A 36 -23.21 -23.88 -32.91
N PRO A 37 -22.06 -23.21 -32.97
CA PRO A 37 -20.89 -23.73 -33.66
C PRO A 37 -20.41 -25.02 -33.01
N ALA A 38 -20.23 -26.05 -33.81
CA ALA A 38 -19.72 -27.35 -33.38
C ALA A 38 -18.33 -27.23 -32.77
N ALA A 39 -18.12 -27.92 -31.64
CA ALA A 39 -16.82 -28.07 -31.00
C ALA A 39 -15.78 -28.64 -31.99
N PRO A 40 -14.52 -28.14 -31.98
CA PRO A 40 -13.49 -28.69 -32.82
C PRO A 40 -13.14 -30.11 -32.36
N ALA A 41 -13.14 -31.04 -33.33
CA ALA A 41 -12.72 -32.43 -33.13
C ALA A 41 -11.24 -32.52 -32.64
N PRO A 42 -10.88 -33.53 -31.86
CA PRO A 42 -9.50 -33.70 -31.38
C PRO A 42 -8.56 -33.93 -32.57
N GLN A 43 -7.56 -33.09 -32.69
CA GLN A 43 -6.49 -33.23 -33.65
C GLN A 43 -5.66 -34.48 -33.32
N GLN A 44 -5.65 -35.43 -34.22
CA GLN A 44 -4.74 -36.58 -34.18
C GLN A 44 -3.30 -36.11 -34.37
N TYR A 45 -2.48 -36.48 -33.41
CA TYR A 45 -1.05 -36.27 -33.42
C TYR A 45 -0.40 -37.05 -34.57
N VAL A 46 0.08 -36.38 -35.60
CA VAL A 46 0.87 -36.97 -36.66
C VAL A 46 2.34 -36.95 -36.24
N PRO A 47 3.02 -38.10 -36.18
CA PRO A 47 4.44 -38.14 -35.86
C PRO A 47 5.26 -37.49 -36.96
N VAL A 48 6.07 -36.50 -36.57
CA VAL A 48 7.05 -35.89 -37.50
C VAL A 48 8.15 -36.89 -37.78
N GLN A 49 8.23 -37.36 -39.02
CA GLN A 49 9.32 -38.21 -39.53
C GLN A 49 10.64 -37.42 -39.55
N GLN A 50 11.63 -37.90 -38.88
CA GLN A 50 13.01 -37.37 -38.95
C GLN A 50 13.56 -37.54 -40.39
N PRO A 51 14.21 -36.51 -40.95
CA PRO A 51 14.85 -36.64 -42.26
C PRO A 51 16.03 -37.60 -42.22
N ALA A 52 16.03 -38.52 -43.16
CA ALA A 52 17.04 -39.57 -43.35
C ALA A 52 18.46 -38.97 -43.49
N ARG A 53 19.39 -39.46 -42.67
CA ARG A 53 20.83 -39.18 -42.79
C ARG A 53 21.36 -39.62 -44.14
N ARG A 54 21.74 -38.69 -45.03
CA ARG A 54 22.54 -38.95 -46.22
C ARG A 54 23.96 -39.34 -45.78
N LYS A 55 24.36 -40.56 -46.05
CA LYS A 55 25.77 -41.01 -45.94
C LYS A 55 26.62 -40.25 -46.99
N ARG A 56 27.51 -39.37 -46.51
CA ARG A 56 28.60 -38.81 -47.33
C ARG A 56 29.77 -39.74 -47.30
N SER A 57 30.24 -40.11 -48.51
CA SER A 57 31.43 -40.94 -48.73
C SER A 57 32.71 -40.27 -48.22
N LYS A 58 33.52 -41.04 -47.52
CA LYS A 58 34.86 -40.65 -47.10
C LYS A 58 35.81 -40.61 -48.30
N LYS A 59 36.38 -39.47 -48.61
CA LYS A 59 37.63 -39.36 -49.38
C LYS A 59 38.61 -38.48 -48.58
N PRO A 60 39.90 -38.74 -48.59
CA PRO A 60 40.82 -38.33 -47.54
C PRO A 60 41.30 -36.88 -47.67
N LEU A 61 41.05 -36.10 -46.61
CA LEU A 61 41.63 -34.78 -46.38
C LEU A 61 42.82 -34.88 -45.40
N ILE A 62 43.89 -35.56 -45.81
CA ILE A 62 45.08 -35.70 -44.95
C ILE A 62 46.03 -34.48 -45.06
N ALA A 63 45.88 -33.62 -46.08
CA ALA A 63 46.78 -32.48 -46.27
C ALA A 63 46.32 -31.16 -45.61
N LEU A 64 45.04 -31.09 -45.15
CA LEU A 64 44.55 -29.90 -44.46
C LEU A 64 44.65 -30.02 -42.92
N ALA A 65 44.82 -31.22 -42.41
CA ALA A 65 44.88 -31.47 -40.96
C ALA A 65 46.20 -30.97 -40.32
N ALA A 66 47.32 -30.93 -41.04
CA ALA A 66 48.58 -30.46 -40.48
C ALA A 66 48.65 -28.92 -40.32
N ALA A 67 48.03 -28.16 -41.24
CA ALA A 67 47.95 -26.70 -41.12
C ALA A 67 46.94 -26.24 -40.09
N LEU A 68 45.83 -26.99 -39.87
CA LEU A 68 44.85 -26.71 -38.83
C LEU A 68 45.35 -27.11 -37.42
N VAL A 69 46.18 -28.09 -37.29
CA VAL A 69 46.80 -28.46 -36.00
C VAL A 69 47.80 -27.44 -35.52
N VAL A 70 48.57 -26.79 -36.44
CA VAL A 70 49.52 -25.73 -36.08
C VAL A 70 48.74 -24.42 -35.78
N ALA A 71 47.71 -24.09 -36.54
CA ALA A 71 46.85 -22.93 -36.27
C ALA A 71 45.99 -23.14 -35.02
N ALA A 72 45.47 -24.35 -34.77
CA ALA A 72 44.80 -24.70 -33.55
C ALA A 72 45.74 -24.78 -32.34
N GLY A 73 46.98 -25.17 -32.54
CA GLY A 73 48.00 -25.17 -31.49
C GLY A 73 48.39 -23.75 -31.05
N ILE A 74 48.58 -22.82 -32.00
CA ILE A 74 48.90 -21.43 -31.68
C ILE A 74 47.65 -20.70 -31.17
N GLY A 75 46.51 -20.91 -31.82
CA GLY A 75 45.23 -20.30 -31.39
C GLY A 75 44.72 -20.92 -30.11
N GLY A 76 44.84 -22.25 -29.96
CA GLY A 76 44.48 -22.96 -28.76
C GLY A 76 45.44 -22.67 -27.60
N GLY A 77 46.73 -22.52 -27.87
CA GLY A 77 47.71 -22.12 -26.86
C GLY A 77 47.53 -20.66 -26.41
N ALA A 78 47.24 -19.74 -27.34
CA ALA A 78 46.93 -18.37 -27.02
C ALA A 78 45.60 -18.27 -26.25
N LEU A 79 44.55 -18.99 -26.70
CA LEU A 79 43.29 -19.03 -26.02
C LEU A 79 43.41 -19.67 -24.62
N PHE A 80 44.19 -20.79 -24.49
CA PHE A 80 44.50 -21.38 -23.21
C PHE A 80 45.32 -20.45 -22.31
N TYR A 81 46.30 -19.72 -22.86
CA TYR A 81 47.04 -18.71 -22.13
C TYR A 81 46.12 -17.59 -21.61
N PHE A 82 45.29 -17.00 -22.49
CA PHE A 82 44.38 -15.96 -22.09
C PHE A 82 43.26 -16.42 -21.18
N THR A 83 42.82 -17.69 -21.27
CA THR A 83 41.72 -18.21 -20.46
C THR A 83 42.16 -18.89 -19.18
N GLN A 84 43.42 -19.31 -19.06
CA GLN A 84 43.91 -20.06 -17.90
C GLN A 84 45.21 -19.50 -17.28
N ILE A 85 46.03 -18.80 -18.06
CA ILE A 85 47.34 -18.32 -17.61
C ILE A 85 47.34 -16.81 -17.35
N ALA A 86 46.42 -16.03 -17.95
CA ALA A 86 46.26 -14.64 -17.58
C ALA A 86 45.94 -14.53 -16.09
N THR A 87 46.78 -13.86 -15.32
CA THR A 87 46.70 -13.82 -13.86
C THR A 87 46.65 -12.41 -13.31
N THR A 88 45.86 -12.22 -12.24
CA THR A 88 45.79 -10.97 -11.50
C THR A 88 46.62 -11.11 -10.22
N PRO A 89 47.60 -10.21 -9.95
CA PRO A 89 48.42 -10.31 -8.74
C PRO A 89 47.61 -10.00 -7.50
N ILE A 90 47.89 -10.70 -6.40
CA ILE A 90 47.31 -10.40 -5.08
C ILE A 90 48.23 -9.40 -4.38
N ASP A 91 48.10 -8.14 -4.75
CA ASP A 91 48.93 -7.03 -4.23
C ASP A 91 48.09 -5.82 -3.84
N GLU A 92 48.73 -4.78 -3.27
CA GLU A 92 48.06 -3.55 -2.81
C GLU A 92 47.46 -2.72 -3.95
N ARG A 93 47.87 -2.94 -5.21
CA ARG A 93 47.33 -2.24 -6.37
C ARG A 93 45.98 -2.86 -6.80
N THR A 94 45.91 -4.17 -6.70
CA THR A 94 44.71 -4.93 -7.05
C THR A 94 43.69 -4.89 -5.90
N PHE A 95 44.17 -5.19 -4.69
CA PHE A 95 43.36 -5.21 -3.45
C PHE A 95 44.04 -4.32 -2.42
N PRO A 96 43.66 -3.05 -2.28
CA PRO A 96 44.25 -2.14 -1.30
C PRO A 96 44.08 -2.62 0.15
N ASP A 97 42.96 -3.32 0.44
CA ASP A 97 42.68 -3.86 1.77
C ASP A 97 43.51 -5.11 2.06
N SER A 98 44.14 -5.16 3.25
CA SER A 98 44.96 -6.29 3.66
C SER A 98 44.12 -7.53 4.02
N GLY A 99 42.92 -7.34 4.56
CA GLY A 99 41.97 -8.40 4.84
C GLY A 99 41.51 -9.07 3.54
N MET A 100 41.22 -8.26 2.52
CA MET A 100 40.86 -8.74 1.20
C MET A 100 41.99 -9.55 0.56
N ARG A 101 43.24 -9.08 0.65
CA ARG A 101 44.41 -9.87 0.16
C ARG A 101 44.54 -11.20 0.89
N THR A 102 44.35 -11.19 2.21
CA THR A 102 44.39 -12.42 3.02
C THR A 102 43.28 -13.37 2.62
N LEU A 103 42.05 -12.89 2.50
CA LEU A 103 40.89 -13.68 2.07
C LEU A 103 41.16 -14.32 0.71
N VAL A 104 41.58 -13.51 -0.28
CA VAL A 104 41.82 -13.97 -1.66
C VAL A 104 42.94 -14.99 -1.70
N SER A 105 44.05 -14.73 -1.01
CA SER A 105 45.19 -15.69 -1.01
C SER A 105 44.91 -17.01 -0.29
N THR A 106 44.03 -17.00 0.71
CA THR A 106 43.74 -18.23 1.49
C THR A 106 42.61 -19.07 0.91
N LYS A 107 41.56 -18.39 0.36
CA LYS A 107 40.36 -19.10 -0.12
C LYS A 107 40.36 -19.35 -1.63
N TYR A 108 40.98 -18.48 -2.44
CA TYR A 108 40.80 -18.44 -3.89
C TYR A 108 42.09 -18.63 -4.73
N ASP A 109 43.26 -18.37 -4.18
CA ASP A 109 44.54 -18.75 -4.77
C ASP A 109 44.82 -20.25 -4.48
N THR A 110 44.29 -21.11 -5.32
CA THR A 110 44.28 -22.58 -5.09
C THR A 110 45.64 -23.22 -5.33
N ASN A 111 46.50 -22.58 -6.13
CA ASN A 111 47.81 -23.06 -6.45
C ASN A 111 48.93 -22.42 -5.58
N GLY A 112 48.59 -21.36 -4.82
CA GLY A 112 49.48 -20.66 -3.89
C GLY A 112 50.59 -19.86 -4.56
N ASP A 113 50.38 -19.38 -5.82
CA ASP A 113 51.41 -18.64 -6.58
C ASP A 113 51.35 -17.13 -6.32
N GLY A 114 50.46 -16.65 -5.45
CA GLY A 114 50.27 -15.24 -5.12
C GLY A 114 49.52 -14.46 -6.20
N ARG A 115 48.80 -15.13 -7.06
CA ARG A 115 48.05 -14.56 -8.18
C ARG A 115 46.72 -15.31 -8.34
N ILE A 116 45.77 -14.66 -8.92
CA ILE A 116 44.49 -15.26 -9.33
C ILE A 116 44.52 -15.51 -10.83
N SER A 117 44.50 -16.74 -11.26
CA SER A 117 44.35 -17.11 -12.67
C SER A 117 42.91 -16.88 -13.14
N HIS A 118 42.73 -16.77 -14.46
CA HIS A 118 41.36 -16.67 -15.01
C HIS A 118 40.47 -17.88 -14.64
N GLY A 119 41.07 -19.09 -14.51
CA GLY A 119 40.36 -20.28 -14.08
C GLY A 119 39.86 -20.19 -12.64
N GLU A 120 40.73 -19.76 -11.72
CA GLU A 120 40.37 -19.52 -10.32
C GLU A 120 39.31 -18.43 -10.19
N ALA A 121 39.52 -17.28 -10.86
CA ALA A 121 38.55 -16.18 -10.88
C ALA A 121 37.16 -16.63 -11.36
N LYS A 122 37.12 -17.41 -12.44
CA LYS A 122 35.86 -17.89 -13.03
C LYS A 122 35.13 -18.93 -12.15
N ALA A 123 35.87 -19.64 -11.30
CA ALA A 123 35.29 -20.63 -10.40
C ALA A 123 34.57 -20.01 -9.19
N VAL A 124 34.81 -18.72 -8.91
CA VAL A 124 34.22 -18.02 -7.77
C VAL A 124 32.87 -17.46 -8.14
N ALA A 125 31.81 -18.07 -7.64
CA ALA A 125 30.44 -17.62 -7.79
C ALA A 125 29.90 -16.96 -6.51
N SER A 126 30.49 -17.26 -5.34
CA SER A 126 30.10 -16.69 -4.05
C SER A 126 31.34 -16.25 -3.27
N ILE A 127 31.23 -15.13 -2.57
CA ILE A 127 32.25 -14.64 -1.64
C ILE A 127 31.60 -14.31 -0.31
N GLU A 128 32.15 -14.91 0.74
CA GLU A 128 31.90 -14.56 2.13
C GLU A 128 33.04 -13.66 2.62
N LEU A 129 32.71 -12.43 2.98
CA LEU A 129 33.67 -11.43 3.44
C LEU A 129 33.94 -11.63 4.94
N GLU A 130 35.18 -11.94 5.28
CA GLU A 130 35.64 -12.13 6.64
C GLU A 130 36.97 -11.38 6.85
N GLY A 131 37.02 -10.51 7.84
CA GLY A 131 38.19 -9.71 8.15
C GLY A 131 38.52 -8.63 7.10
N VAL A 132 37.58 -8.28 6.23
CA VAL A 132 37.72 -7.36 5.09
C VAL A 132 37.15 -5.99 5.47
N ALA A 133 37.95 -4.92 5.29
CA ALA A 133 37.48 -3.55 5.48
C ALA A 133 37.04 -2.89 4.15
N SER A 134 37.58 -3.33 3.02
CA SER A 134 37.20 -2.82 1.69
C SER A 134 37.25 -3.90 0.61
N THR A 135 36.21 -3.98 -0.22
CA THR A 135 36.11 -4.91 -1.35
C THR A 135 36.66 -4.34 -2.66
N GLN A 136 37.34 -3.18 -2.61
CA GLN A 136 37.91 -2.57 -3.80
C GLN A 136 38.79 -3.56 -4.59
N GLY A 137 38.55 -3.66 -5.90
CA GLY A 137 39.23 -4.61 -6.80
C GLY A 137 38.49 -5.92 -7.03
N LEU A 138 37.43 -6.19 -6.26
CA LEU A 138 36.66 -7.45 -6.31
C LEU A 138 36.12 -7.75 -7.71
N GLY A 139 35.28 -6.88 -8.27
CA GLY A 139 34.61 -7.13 -9.55
C GLY A 139 35.56 -7.18 -10.75
N LYS A 140 36.70 -6.51 -10.67
CA LYS A 140 37.75 -6.61 -11.71
C LYS A 140 38.44 -7.96 -11.72
N THR A 141 38.54 -8.59 -10.56
CA THR A 141 39.21 -9.90 -10.40
C THR A 141 38.24 -11.06 -10.56
N PHE A 142 37.05 -10.94 -10.00
CA PHE A 142 36.05 -12.01 -9.95
C PHE A 142 34.74 -11.58 -10.65
N PRO A 143 34.71 -11.46 -11.98
CA PRO A 143 33.56 -10.91 -12.69
C PRO A 143 32.30 -11.80 -12.66
N ASN A 144 32.44 -13.08 -12.32
CA ASN A 144 31.36 -14.05 -12.33
C ASN A 144 30.71 -14.24 -10.94
N ILE A 145 31.01 -13.35 -9.98
CA ILE A 145 30.37 -13.42 -8.66
C ILE A 145 28.88 -13.21 -8.80
N VAL A 146 28.10 -14.10 -8.18
CA VAL A 146 26.65 -14.10 -8.10
C VAL A 146 26.17 -13.66 -6.72
N THR A 147 26.91 -14.04 -5.67
CA THR A 147 26.54 -13.77 -4.27
C THR A 147 27.70 -13.18 -3.49
N VAL A 148 27.41 -12.14 -2.71
CA VAL A 148 28.33 -11.55 -1.73
C VAL A 148 27.64 -11.52 -0.37
N GLU A 149 28.29 -12.10 0.63
CA GLU A 149 27.80 -12.19 2.00
C GLU A 149 28.85 -11.64 2.97
N SER A 150 28.42 -11.07 4.09
CA SER A 150 29.30 -10.68 5.20
C SER A 150 28.64 -10.97 6.54
N ASN A 151 29.42 -11.59 7.43
CA ASN A 151 29.06 -11.83 8.83
C ASN A 151 30.04 -11.09 9.79
N ASP A 152 30.70 -10.04 9.33
CA ASP A 152 31.78 -9.36 10.03
C ASP A 152 31.64 -7.83 9.94
N ASP A 153 31.68 -7.16 11.09
CA ASP A 153 31.54 -5.69 11.22
C ASP A 153 32.79 -4.89 10.76
N LYS A 154 33.83 -5.55 10.23
CA LYS A 154 35.00 -4.82 9.74
C LYS A 154 34.78 -4.09 8.43
N LEU A 155 33.78 -4.47 7.68
CA LEU A 155 33.48 -3.90 6.37
C LEU A 155 33.09 -2.42 6.53
N VAL A 156 33.78 -1.54 5.80
CA VAL A 156 33.53 -0.09 5.76
C VAL A 156 33.17 0.37 4.37
N ASN A 157 33.85 -0.18 3.35
CA ASN A 157 33.66 0.19 1.95
C ASN A 157 33.28 -1.06 1.12
N LEU A 158 32.04 -1.14 0.70
CA LEU A 158 31.51 -2.18 -0.17
C LEU A 158 31.57 -1.68 -1.62
N ASP A 159 32.71 -1.91 -2.28
CA ASP A 159 32.89 -1.64 -3.71
C ASP A 159 32.66 -2.93 -4.52
N LEU A 160 31.52 -3.05 -5.15
CA LEU A 160 31.13 -4.17 -6.02
C LEU A 160 31.18 -3.77 -7.50
N SER A 161 31.81 -2.64 -7.82
CA SER A 161 31.87 -2.14 -9.19
C SER A 161 32.44 -3.18 -10.16
N GLY A 162 31.68 -3.45 -11.24
CA GLY A 162 32.05 -4.41 -12.26
C GLY A 162 31.66 -5.88 -11.98
N CYS A 163 30.95 -6.17 -10.88
CA CYS A 163 30.37 -7.49 -10.63
C CYS A 163 29.08 -7.66 -11.48
N GLY A 164 29.23 -7.81 -12.79
CA GLY A 164 28.11 -7.81 -13.74
C GLY A 164 27.11 -8.96 -13.59
N ASP A 165 27.55 -10.10 -13.03
CA ASP A 165 26.72 -11.28 -12.82
C ASP A 165 26.11 -11.33 -11.40
N LEU A 166 26.41 -10.32 -10.55
CA LEU A 166 25.95 -10.26 -9.16
C LEU A 166 24.42 -10.18 -9.08
N LYS A 167 23.85 -11.07 -8.26
CA LYS A 167 22.42 -11.15 -8.01
C LYS A 167 22.04 -10.85 -6.58
N THR A 168 22.85 -11.28 -5.62
CA THR A 168 22.51 -11.23 -4.20
C THR A 168 23.65 -10.63 -3.40
N VAL A 169 23.29 -9.67 -2.54
CA VAL A 169 24.16 -9.11 -1.51
C VAL A 169 23.43 -9.21 -0.18
N GLU A 170 24.04 -9.86 0.81
CA GLU A 170 23.50 -10.02 2.15
C GLU A 170 24.58 -9.70 3.19
N LEU A 171 24.37 -8.61 3.93
CA LEU A 171 25.29 -8.19 4.99
C LEU A 171 24.63 -8.43 6.36
N ASN A 172 24.80 -9.62 6.91
CA ASN A 172 24.23 -10.01 8.20
C ASN A 172 24.92 -9.29 9.39
N SER A 173 26.13 -8.78 9.17
CA SER A 173 26.88 -7.98 10.14
C SER A 173 27.71 -6.98 9.35
N ALA A 174 27.38 -5.71 9.44
CA ALA A 174 28.02 -4.66 8.62
C ALA A 174 27.81 -3.25 9.18
N SER A 175 27.72 -3.10 10.49
CA SER A 175 27.36 -1.84 11.16
C SER A 175 28.24 -0.64 10.74
N ASN A 176 29.48 -0.89 10.31
CA ASN A 176 30.45 0.13 9.94
C ASN A 176 30.45 0.49 8.44
N VAL A 177 29.59 -0.09 7.63
CA VAL A 177 29.53 0.23 6.18
C VAL A 177 29.03 1.65 5.98
N THR A 178 29.86 2.48 5.34
CA THR A 178 29.55 3.88 5.03
C THR A 178 29.45 4.17 3.54
N VAL A 179 30.05 3.31 2.71
CA VAL A 179 30.09 3.47 1.25
C VAL A 179 29.69 2.19 0.56
N VAL A 180 28.75 2.29 -0.36
CA VAL A 180 28.30 1.20 -1.24
C VAL A 180 28.39 1.65 -2.68
N ASN A 181 29.13 0.91 -3.51
CA ASN A 181 29.28 1.17 -4.94
C ASN A 181 28.78 -0.06 -5.73
N LEU A 182 27.70 0.13 -6.49
CA LEU A 182 27.06 -0.90 -7.31
C LEU A 182 27.22 -0.66 -8.81
N ASP A 183 28.18 0.15 -9.24
CA ASP A 183 28.40 0.46 -10.66
C ASP A 183 28.64 -0.82 -11.48
N GLY A 184 27.82 -1.03 -12.52
CA GLY A 184 27.91 -2.21 -13.37
C GLY A 184 27.32 -3.50 -12.78
N CYS A 185 26.64 -3.44 -11.61
CA CYS A 185 25.87 -4.56 -11.05
C CYS A 185 24.43 -4.58 -11.58
N ASP A 186 24.26 -4.68 -12.91
CA ASP A 186 22.95 -4.50 -13.55
C ASP A 186 22.01 -5.72 -13.38
N ASN A 187 22.53 -6.82 -12.85
CA ASN A 187 21.79 -8.05 -12.64
C ASN A 187 21.37 -8.29 -11.18
N ILE A 188 21.61 -7.35 -10.28
CA ILE A 188 21.25 -7.48 -8.87
C ILE A 188 19.75 -7.64 -8.72
N GLU A 189 19.34 -8.67 -7.94
CA GLU A 189 17.96 -9.06 -7.67
C GLU A 189 17.59 -8.83 -6.20
N LYS A 190 18.58 -9.05 -5.28
CA LYS A 190 18.41 -8.85 -3.83
C LYS A 190 19.58 -8.06 -3.25
N LEU A 191 19.27 -7.04 -2.45
CA LEU A 191 20.24 -6.20 -1.73
C LEU A 191 19.77 -6.05 -0.27
N ASP A 192 20.44 -6.73 0.65
CA ASP A 192 20.19 -6.60 2.07
C ASP A 192 21.37 -5.91 2.75
N LEU A 193 21.16 -4.67 3.13
CA LEU A 193 22.08 -3.81 3.87
C LEU A 193 21.44 -3.34 5.19
N SER A 194 20.42 -4.02 5.69
CA SER A 194 19.64 -3.63 6.89
C SER A 194 20.51 -3.38 8.12
N ASN A 195 21.63 -4.10 8.23
CA ASN A 195 22.58 -3.98 9.33
C ASN A 195 23.67 -2.91 9.10
N ALA A 196 23.63 -2.14 8.00
CA ALA A 196 24.60 -1.10 7.68
C ALA A 196 24.25 0.25 8.35
N ALA A 197 24.23 0.30 9.68
CA ALA A 197 23.73 1.43 10.48
C ALA A 197 24.38 2.79 10.14
N GLU A 198 25.64 2.81 9.68
CA GLU A 198 26.34 4.03 9.31
C GLU A 198 26.14 4.45 7.84
N LEU A 199 25.38 3.69 7.05
CA LEU A 199 25.14 3.99 5.64
C LEU A 199 24.18 5.17 5.49
N LYS A 200 24.65 6.26 4.87
CA LYS A 200 23.85 7.48 4.71
C LYS A 200 23.14 7.57 3.36
N SER A 201 23.64 6.88 2.34
CA SER A 201 23.00 6.89 1.03
C SER A 201 23.40 5.69 0.18
N VAL A 202 22.48 5.27 -0.72
CA VAL A 202 22.73 4.27 -1.75
C VAL A 202 22.13 4.72 -3.08
N ASP A 203 22.85 4.45 -4.19
CA ASP A 203 22.37 4.72 -5.55
C ASP A 203 21.96 3.41 -6.23
N LEU A 204 20.67 3.29 -6.53
CA LEU A 204 20.04 2.16 -7.20
C LEU A 204 19.76 2.44 -8.69
N SER A 205 20.29 3.52 -9.25
CA SER A 205 20.08 3.88 -10.65
C SER A 205 20.46 2.73 -11.58
N GLY A 206 19.58 2.39 -12.51
CA GLY A 206 19.77 1.31 -13.48
C GLY A 206 19.60 -0.12 -12.93
N LYS A 207 19.24 -0.33 -11.67
CA LYS A 207 19.09 -1.66 -11.05
C LYS A 207 17.71 -2.29 -11.35
N LYS A 208 17.43 -2.48 -12.64
CA LYS A 208 16.09 -2.88 -13.16
C LYS A 208 15.56 -4.23 -12.68
N LYS A 209 16.44 -5.08 -12.14
CA LYS A 209 16.07 -6.42 -11.66
C LYS A 209 15.93 -6.49 -10.14
N LEU A 210 16.27 -5.40 -9.43
CA LEU A 210 16.20 -5.37 -7.98
C LEU A 210 14.74 -5.50 -7.53
N ALA A 211 14.44 -6.60 -6.86
CA ALA A 211 13.11 -7.00 -6.42
C ALA A 211 13.01 -7.17 -4.89
N THR A 212 14.16 -7.18 -4.19
CA THR A 212 14.21 -7.23 -2.73
C THR A 212 15.26 -6.24 -2.23
N LEU A 213 14.87 -5.38 -1.31
CA LEU A 213 15.72 -4.34 -0.74
C LEU A 213 15.46 -4.21 0.76
N ALA A 214 16.51 -4.27 1.56
CA ALA A 214 16.47 -3.94 2.98
C ALA A 214 17.59 -2.95 3.31
N LEU A 215 17.26 -1.84 3.95
CA LEU A 215 18.16 -0.73 4.29
C LEU A 215 17.83 -0.20 5.69
N PRO A 216 18.82 0.42 6.38
CA PRO A 216 18.53 1.25 7.56
C PRO A 216 17.54 2.36 7.20
N GLN A 217 16.66 2.72 8.13
CA GLN A 217 15.56 3.68 7.91
C GLN A 217 16.05 5.05 7.42
N ASP A 218 17.16 5.56 7.97
CA ASP A 218 17.71 6.89 7.62
C ASP A 218 18.55 6.93 6.33
N THR A 219 18.73 5.80 5.64
CA THR A 219 19.54 5.75 4.42
C THR A 219 18.81 6.43 3.26
N LYS A 220 19.38 7.50 2.69
CA LYS A 220 18.82 8.15 1.49
C LYS A 220 18.97 7.26 0.26
N VAL A 221 17.88 7.08 -0.49
CA VAL A 221 17.85 6.24 -1.69
C VAL A 221 17.70 7.11 -2.93
N SER A 222 18.56 6.86 -3.93
CA SER A 222 18.36 7.41 -5.28
C SER A 222 18.15 6.27 -6.28
N GLY A 223 17.43 6.54 -7.37
CA GLY A 223 17.22 5.57 -8.43
C GLY A 223 16.18 4.48 -8.13
N ILE A 224 15.41 4.55 -7.06
CA ILE A 224 14.37 3.54 -6.71
C ILE A 224 13.37 3.31 -7.86
N LYS A 225 13.01 4.38 -8.60
CA LYS A 225 12.13 4.30 -9.77
C LYS A 225 12.62 3.36 -10.88
N ASP A 226 13.93 3.11 -10.94
CA ASP A 226 14.55 2.23 -11.94
C ASP A 226 14.47 0.75 -11.53
N THR A 227 14.07 0.44 -10.30
CA THR A 227 13.95 -0.90 -9.75
C THR A 227 12.56 -1.49 -9.97
N GLN A 228 12.30 -2.69 -9.44
CA GLN A 228 10.98 -3.31 -9.38
C GLN A 228 10.21 -2.97 -8.09
N LEU A 229 10.70 -2.02 -7.30
CA LEU A 229 10.19 -1.68 -5.99
C LEU A 229 9.59 -0.28 -5.94
N ASP A 230 8.54 -0.15 -5.14
CA ASP A 230 8.03 1.12 -4.63
C ASP A 230 8.55 1.33 -3.21
N GLU A 231 8.85 2.57 -2.87
CA GLU A 231 9.19 3.01 -1.52
C GLU A 231 7.92 3.53 -0.85
N LEU A 232 7.60 2.97 0.31
CA LEU A 232 6.43 3.32 1.10
C LEU A 232 6.87 3.77 2.48
N TRP A 233 6.24 4.84 2.99
CA TRP A 233 6.33 5.27 4.36
C TRP A 233 5.00 4.94 5.02
N LEU A 234 5.00 4.00 5.95
CA LEU A 234 3.79 3.50 6.59
C LEU A 234 3.80 3.89 8.07
N PRO A 235 2.67 4.33 8.62
CA PRO A 235 2.58 4.70 10.03
C PRO A 235 2.76 3.47 10.92
N MET A 236 3.48 3.66 12.03
CA MET A 236 3.75 2.65 13.04
C MET A 236 3.07 2.97 14.36
N SER A 237 2.90 4.25 14.66
CA SER A 237 2.19 4.69 15.85
C SER A 237 1.47 6.01 15.61
N TYR A 238 0.45 6.21 16.39
CA TYR A 238 -0.25 7.48 16.53
C TYR A 238 -0.47 7.75 18.02
N GLU A 239 -0.21 8.95 18.45
CA GLU A 239 -0.53 9.41 19.78
C GLU A 239 -1.24 10.76 19.70
N GLY A 240 -2.49 10.80 20.19
CA GLY A 240 -3.24 12.03 20.40
C GLY A 240 -3.24 12.39 21.87
N THR A 241 -2.91 13.62 22.21
CA THR A 241 -2.77 14.05 23.62
C THR A 241 -3.43 15.41 23.84
N ASP A 242 -4.29 15.52 24.84
CA ASP A 242 -4.81 16.80 25.29
C ASP A 242 -3.74 17.58 26.09
N LYS A 243 -3.90 18.90 26.21
CA LYS A 243 -2.95 19.78 26.91
C LYS A 243 -2.69 19.40 28.38
N SER A 244 -3.55 18.59 28.99
CA SER A 244 -3.41 18.13 30.37
C SER A 244 -2.56 16.85 30.49
N ASP A 245 -2.23 16.23 29.36
CA ASP A 245 -1.59 14.92 29.26
C ASP A 245 -2.37 13.80 30.01
N GLN A 246 -3.68 13.98 30.15
CA GLN A 246 -4.56 13.05 30.86
C GLN A 246 -5.46 12.26 29.92
N TYR A 247 -5.82 12.85 28.77
CA TYR A 247 -6.71 12.24 27.79
C TYR A 247 -5.96 12.09 26.47
N GLY A 248 -6.18 11.01 25.80
CA GLY A 248 -5.61 10.79 24.49
C GLY A 248 -5.76 9.35 24.03
N ASP A 249 -5.65 9.17 22.74
CA ASP A 249 -5.70 7.89 22.08
C ASP A 249 -4.30 7.50 21.61
N ILE A 250 -3.94 6.25 21.82
CA ILE A 250 -2.66 5.69 21.40
C ILE A 250 -2.96 4.50 20.51
N TYR A 251 -2.39 4.50 19.32
CA TYR A 251 -2.40 3.37 18.40
C TYR A 251 -0.96 2.94 18.11
N GLU A 252 -0.67 1.67 18.28
CA GLU A 252 0.60 1.06 17.89
C GLU A 252 0.30 0.00 16.84
N ILE A 253 1.01 0.03 15.70
CA ILE A 253 0.80 -0.87 14.58
C ILE A 253 1.99 -1.81 14.43
N GLU A 254 1.71 -3.10 14.39
CA GLU A 254 2.69 -4.14 14.10
C GLU A 254 2.64 -4.48 12.60
N ARG A 255 3.81 -4.61 11.97
CA ARG A 255 3.94 -4.95 10.56
C ARG A 255 4.98 -6.03 10.33
N ASP A 256 4.78 -6.82 9.28
CA ASP A 256 5.80 -7.77 8.80
C ASP A 256 6.94 -7.05 8.05
N GLU A 257 7.91 -7.81 7.58
CA GLU A 257 9.08 -7.29 6.84
C GLU A 257 8.73 -6.60 5.51
N ASN A 258 7.55 -6.86 4.96
CA ASN A 258 7.03 -6.28 3.72
C ASN A 258 6.12 -5.07 3.96
N GLY A 259 5.79 -4.77 5.21
CA GLY A 259 4.95 -3.65 5.63
C GLY A 259 3.47 -3.98 5.81
N TYR A 260 3.04 -5.24 5.66
CA TYR A 260 1.65 -5.62 5.92
C TYR A 260 1.37 -5.63 7.41
N VAL A 261 0.21 -5.10 7.81
CA VAL A 261 -0.22 -5.05 9.21
C VAL A 261 -0.46 -6.47 9.72
N THR A 262 0.20 -6.84 10.80
CA THR A 262 0.01 -8.13 11.49
C THR A 262 -0.76 -7.97 12.79
N GLY A 263 -0.85 -6.76 13.29
CA GLY A 263 -1.61 -6.45 14.48
C GLY A 263 -1.61 -4.95 14.77
N TYR A 264 -2.45 -4.53 15.66
CA TYR A 264 -2.41 -3.18 16.22
C TYR A 264 -3.04 -3.15 17.61
N THR A 265 -2.67 -2.18 18.40
CA THR A 265 -3.32 -1.88 19.68
C THR A 265 -3.97 -0.51 19.62
N SER A 266 -5.15 -0.40 20.25
CA SER A 266 -5.81 0.87 20.49
C SER A 266 -5.96 1.01 21.99
N ALA A 267 -5.44 2.08 22.56
CA ALA A 267 -5.48 2.34 23.99
C ALA A 267 -5.82 3.81 24.25
N VAL A 268 -6.48 4.07 25.37
CA VAL A 268 -6.67 5.44 25.90
C VAL A 268 -5.73 5.66 27.08
N LYS A 269 -5.15 6.85 27.21
CA LYS A 269 -4.18 7.18 28.30
C LYS A 269 -4.71 6.89 29.69
N GLN A 270 -6.01 6.95 29.93
CA GLN A 270 -6.63 6.64 31.23
C GLN A 270 -6.89 5.16 31.52
N GLY A 271 -6.50 4.28 30.63
CA GLY A 271 -6.60 2.83 30.78
C GLY A 271 -7.78 2.21 30.06
N GLY A 272 -7.56 1.02 29.62
CA GLY A 272 -8.38 0.26 28.68
C GLY A 272 -7.72 0.31 27.33
N GLY A 273 -7.64 -0.85 26.67
CA GLY A 273 -7.10 -1.00 25.34
C GLY A 273 -7.72 -2.23 24.69
N VAL A 274 -7.68 -2.25 23.39
CA VAL A 274 -8.09 -3.37 22.56
C VAL A 274 -6.88 -3.73 21.71
N SER A 275 -6.55 -5.00 21.64
CA SER A 275 -5.54 -5.49 20.71
C SER A 275 -6.20 -6.25 19.58
N TYR A 276 -5.59 -6.13 18.42
CA TYR A 276 -6.07 -6.74 17.19
C TYR A 276 -4.93 -7.55 16.58
N SER A 277 -5.21 -8.79 16.17
CA SER A 277 -4.34 -9.53 15.28
C SER A 277 -4.94 -9.55 13.87
N VAL A 278 -4.08 -9.51 12.85
CA VAL A 278 -4.50 -9.43 11.44
C VAL A 278 -3.83 -10.55 10.66
N GLU A 279 -4.64 -11.41 10.06
CA GLU A 279 -4.16 -12.45 9.17
C GLU A 279 -4.44 -12.10 7.70
N HIS A 280 -3.56 -12.54 6.81
CA HIS A 280 -3.66 -12.33 5.37
C HIS A 280 -3.74 -13.64 4.60
N ASP A 281 -4.45 -13.63 3.46
CA ASP A 281 -4.46 -14.75 2.52
C ASP A 281 -3.15 -14.79 1.68
N GLU A 282 -3.02 -15.82 0.82
CA GLU A 282 -1.84 -16.00 -0.06
C GLU A 282 -1.60 -14.83 -1.05
N THR A 283 -2.57 -13.92 -1.19
CA THR A 283 -2.50 -12.73 -2.04
C THR A 283 -2.37 -11.44 -1.23
N HIS A 284 -2.01 -11.54 0.04
CA HIS A 284 -1.85 -10.43 0.99
C HIS A 284 -3.12 -9.60 1.23
N ARG A 285 -4.33 -10.18 1.06
CA ARG A 285 -5.57 -9.54 1.50
C ARG A 285 -5.89 -9.98 2.92
N ILE A 286 -6.46 -9.10 3.72
CA ILE A 286 -6.91 -9.45 5.06
C ILE A 286 -7.91 -10.60 4.98
N SER A 287 -7.60 -11.72 5.64
CA SER A 287 -8.50 -12.88 5.73
C SER A 287 -9.26 -12.90 7.04
N GLU A 288 -8.64 -12.41 8.13
CA GLU A 288 -9.22 -12.42 9.46
C GLU A 288 -8.65 -11.27 10.29
N ILE A 289 -9.50 -10.70 11.15
CA ILE A 289 -9.10 -9.80 12.23
C ILE A 289 -9.72 -10.34 13.52
N GLU A 290 -8.86 -10.66 14.47
CA GLU A 290 -9.23 -11.03 15.83
C GLU A 290 -9.07 -9.79 16.74
N GLU A 291 -10.09 -9.51 17.54
CA GLU A 291 -10.16 -8.36 18.42
C GLU A 291 -10.25 -8.85 19.87
N ASP A 292 -9.20 -8.61 20.65
CA ASP A 292 -9.13 -8.89 22.07
C ASP A 292 -9.67 -7.70 22.89
N LEU A 293 -10.84 -7.87 23.45
CA LEU A 293 -11.50 -6.84 24.26
C LEU A 293 -11.13 -6.94 25.75
N ALA A 294 -11.14 -5.79 26.41
CA ALA A 294 -10.97 -5.74 27.86
C ALA A 294 -12.01 -6.62 28.58
N GLY A 295 -11.53 -7.54 29.43
CA GLY A 295 -12.39 -8.49 30.16
C GLY A 295 -12.32 -9.92 29.63
N GLY A 296 -11.49 -10.18 28.61
CA GLY A 296 -11.27 -11.50 28.02
C GLY A 296 -12.40 -11.93 27.09
N TYR A 297 -13.03 -10.98 26.42
CA TYR A 297 -13.95 -11.21 25.31
C TYR A 297 -13.19 -11.08 24.00
N GLU A 298 -13.59 -11.86 23.01
CA GLU A 298 -12.96 -11.91 21.69
C GLU A 298 -14.03 -11.74 20.61
N ASN A 299 -13.69 -10.98 19.55
CA ASN A 299 -14.48 -10.92 18.34
C ASN A 299 -13.58 -11.35 17.16
N VAL A 300 -14.09 -12.23 16.31
CA VAL A 300 -13.38 -12.68 15.11
C VAL A 300 -14.13 -12.22 13.87
N ASN A 301 -13.48 -11.43 13.05
CA ASN A 301 -14.00 -10.93 11.78
C ASN A 301 -13.34 -11.67 10.61
N THR A 302 -14.09 -12.47 9.85
CA THR A 302 -13.61 -13.23 8.70
C THR A 302 -14.07 -12.58 7.40
N PHE A 303 -13.15 -12.40 6.43
CA PHE A 303 -13.37 -11.69 5.18
C PHE A 303 -13.50 -12.63 3.99
N THR A 304 -14.47 -12.38 3.12
CA THR A 304 -14.67 -13.11 1.86
C THR A 304 -14.61 -12.14 0.69
N TYR A 305 -13.92 -12.55 -0.38
CA TYR A 305 -13.67 -11.73 -1.57
C TYR A 305 -14.24 -12.34 -2.83
N ASP A 306 -14.58 -11.51 -3.82
CA ASP A 306 -14.87 -11.96 -5.18
C ASP A 306 -13.59 -12.18 -6.00
N ALA A 307 -13.74 -12.55 -7.28
CA ALA A 307 -12.62 -12.80 -8.18
C ALA A 307 -11.84 -11.51 -8.56
N ASP A 308 -12.46 -10.35 -8.41
CA ASP A 308 -11.87 -9.05 -8.72
C ASP A 308 -11.14 -8.47 -7.50
N GLY A 309 -11.31 -9.08 -6.31
CA GLY A 309 -10.65 -8.69 -5.05
C GLY A 309 -11.51 -7.81 -4.15
N ASN A 310 -12.79 -7.59 -4.48
CA ASN A 310 -13.67 -6.81 -3.63
C ASN A 310 -14.20 -7.65 -2.46
N VAL A 311 -14.30 -7.07 -1.27
CA VAL A 311 -14.91 -7.72 -0.10
C VAL A 311 -16.40 -7.92 -0.36
N THR A 312 -16.87 -9.16 -0.36
CA THR A 312 -18.29 -9.48 -0.55
C THR A 312 -19.02 -9.81 0.75
N ARG A 313 -18.27 -10.19 1.78
CA ARG A 313 -18.83 -10.56 3.06
C ARG A 313 -17.81 -10.42 4.19
N ILE A 314 -18.28 -9.97 5.35
CA ILE A 314 -17.57 -10.01 6.62
C ILE A 314 -18.49 -10.71 7.62
N ASP A 315 -18.01 -11.79 8.23
CA ASP A 315 -18.68 -12.46 9.34
C ASP A 315 -17.96 -12.10 10.64
N CYS A 316 -18.68 -11.51 11.57
CA CYS A 316 -18.20 -11.22 12.92
C CYS A 316 -18.79 -12.25 13.87
N ASP A 317 -17.95 -13.10 14.45
CA ASP A 317 -18.30 -13.98 15.56
C ASP A 317 -17.84 -13.34 16.86
N ALA A 318 -18.77 -13.05 17.75
CA ALA A 318 -18.51 -12.31 18.98
C ALA A 318 -18.85 -13.16 20.20
N ASP A 319 -17.96 -13.17 21.18
CA ASP A 319 -18.14 -13.86 22.46
C ASP A 319 -19.35 -13.33 23.28
N ILE A 320 -19.70 -12.07 23.07
CA ILE A 320 -20.86 -11.48 23.73
C ILE A 320 -22.12 -11.91 22.99
N SER A 321 -23.01 -12.61 23.68
CA SER A 321 -24.27 -13.10 23.11
C SER A 321 -25.06 -11.98 22.43
N ASP A 322 -25.55 -12.24 21.22
CA ASP A 322 -26.31 -11.35 20.33
C ASP A 322 -25.49 -10.22 19.65
N SER A 323 -24.15 -10.22 19.77
CA SER A 323 -23.29 -9.25 19.11
C SER A 323 -22.71 -9.73 17.76
N SER A 324 -22.82 -11.04 17.48
CA SER A 324 -22.39 -11.58 16.18
C SER A 324 -23.20 -10.96 15.03
N SER A 325 -22.53 -10.68 13.94
CA SER A 325 -23.15 -10.06 12.77
C SER A 325 -22.58 -10.56 11.46
N THR A 326 -23.32 -10.35 10.38
CA THR A 326 -22.85 -10.56 9.02
C THR A 326 -23.05 -9.29 8.21
N THR A 327 -21.99 -8.79 7.59
CA THR A 327 -22.06 -7.70 6.62
C THR A 327 -21.87 -8.25 5.22
N THR A 328 -22.73 -7.90 4.29
CA THR A 328 -22.64 -8.27 2.87
C THR A 328 -22.52 -7.04 2.00
N PHE A 329 -21.74 -7.15 0.92
CA PHE A 329 -21.48 -6.09 -0.03
C PHE A 329 -21.84 -6.54 -1.44
N THR A 330 -22.38 -5.62 -2.23
CA THR A 330 -22.73 -5.86 -3.64
C THR A 330 -22.20 -4.73 -4.50
N TYR A 331 -21.58 -5.09 -5.62
CA TYR A 331 -20.94 -4.16 -6.55
C TYR A 331 -21.62 -4.16 -7.92
N ASP A 332 -21.50 -3.05 -8.64
CA ASP A 332 -21.92 -2.98 -10.04
C ASP A 332 -20.82 -3.57 -10.96
N ALA A 333 -21.06 -3.51 -12.27
CA ALA A 333 -20.10 -4.04 -13.26
C ALA A 333 -18.81 -3.22 -13.39
N ASP A 334 -18.79 -2.01 -12.88
CA ASP A 334 -17.65 -1.11 -12.88
C ASP A 334 -16.84 -1.21 -11.55
N GLY A 335 -17.28 -2.07 -10.60
CA GLY A 335 -16.65 -2.30 -9.31
C GLY A 335 -17.08 -1.32 -8.22
N ASN A 336 -18.10 -0.49 -8.46
CA ASN A 336 -18.59 0.44 -7.45
C ASN A 336 -19.51 -0.28 -6.46
N LEU A 337 -19.34 -0.02 -5.17
CA LEU A 337 -20.22 -0.55 -4.11
C LEU A 337 -21.63 0.04 -4.27
N ILE A 338 -22.63 -0.82 -4.50
CA ILE A 338 -24.03 -0.39 -4.66
C ILE A 338 -24.92 -0.75 -3.48
N ASN A 339 -24.51 -1.73 -2.66
CA ASN A 339 -25.26 -2.07 -1.46
C ASN A 339 -24.35 -2.66 -0.38
N LYS A 340 -24.59 -2.26 0.88
CA LYS A 340 -24.04 -2.84 2.09
C LYS A 340 -25.20 -3.21 3.00
N THR A 341 -25.27 -4.45 3.49
CA THR A 341 -26.29 -4.90 4.40
C THR A 341 -25.65 -5.54 5.63
N ILE A 342 -26.05 -5.12 6.81
CA ILE A 342 -25.61 -5.67 8.09
C ILE A 342 -26.76 -6.42 8.72
N HIS A 343 -26.57 -7.71 8.99
CA HIS A 343 -27.48 -8.57 9.73
C HIS A 343 -26.91 -8.81 11.13
N ALA A 344 -27.56 -8.32 12.16
CA ALA A 344 -27.14 -8.49 13.56
C ALA A 344 -28.33 -8.98 14.41
N GLY A 345 -28.07 -9.41 15.65
CA GLY A 345 -29.09 -9.90 16.56
C GLY A 345 -30.22 -8.91 16.84
N TYR A 346 -29.95 -7.61 16.73
CA TYR A 346 -30.94 -6.53 16.91
C TYR A 346 -31.67 -6.13 15.62
N GLY A 347 -31.38 -6.72 14.47
CA GLY A 347 -32.05 -6.46 13.21
C GLY A 347 -31.13 -6.33 12.01
N GLU A 348 -31.69 -5.82 10.91
CA GLU A 348 -30.98 -5.59 9.65
C GLU A 348 -30.85 -4.10 9.40
N SER A 349 -29.67 -3.63 8.98
CA SER A 349 -29.49 -2.29 8.44
C SER A 349 -28.90 -2.35 7.04
N ALA A 350 -29.21 -1.38 6.20
CA ALA A 350 -28.73 -1.36 4.83
C ALA A 350 -28.33 0.05 4.38
N SER A 351 -27.23 0.11 3.63
CA SER A 351 -26.78 1.30 2.90
C SER A 351 -26.88 1.02 1.40
N THR A 352 -27.46 1.94 0.65
CA THR A 352 -27.60 1.84 -0.80
C THR A 352 -26.91 3.03 -1.46
N TYR A 353 -26.06 2.77 -2.44
CA TYR A 353 -25.24 3.78 -3.12
C TYR A 353 -25.67 3.92 -4.58
N ILE A 354 -25.79 5.14 -5.06
CA ILE A 354 -26.18 5.45 -6.44
C ILE A 354 -25.08 6.30 -7.08
N TYR A 355 -24.65 5.87 -8.28
CA TYR A 355 -23.60 6.51 -9.05
C TYR A 355 -24.16 7.14 -10.33
N GLN A 356 -23.56 8.25 -10.75
CA GLN A 356 -23.85 8.91 -12.03
C GLN A 356 -22.54 9.40 -12.66
N GLY A 357 -22.22 8.88 -13.83
CA GLY A 357 -20.98 9.24 -14.52
C GLY A 357 -19.71 8.83 -13.78
N GLY A 358 -19.75 7.77 -12.96
CA GLY A 358 -18.64 7.31 -12.12
C GLY A 358 -18.61 7.94 -10.72
N ASN A 359 -19.36 9.00 -10.46
CA ASN A 359 -19.41 9.68 -9.17
C ASN A 359 -20.59 9.20 -8.32
N MET A 360 -20.39 8.92 -7.04
CA MET A 360 -21.47 8.62 -6.11
C MET A 360 -22.30 9.88 -5.84
N VAL A 361 -23.57 9.85 -6.25
CA VAL A 361 -24.47 11.01 -6.09
C VAL A 361 -25.40 10.90 -4.89
N THR A 362 -25.65 9.69 -4.40
CA THR A 362 -26.50 9.47 -3.23
C THR A 362 -26.07 8.22 -2.49
N ASN A 363 -26.07 8.32 -1.16
CA ASN A 363 -26.06 7.18 -0.26
C ASN A 363 -27.31 7.27 0.63
N THR A 364 -27.96 6.12 0.88
CA THR A 364 -29.15 6.03 1.73
C THR A 364 -28.95 4.93 2.76
N ASP A 365 -28.97 5.31 4.03
CA ASP A 365 -28.87 4.39 5.15
C ASP A 365 -30.24 4.18 5.77
N THR A 366 -30.58 2.91 6.04
CA THR A 366 -31.84 2.48 6.65
C THR A 366 -31.57 1.51 7.78
N SER A 367 -32.25 1.68 8.90
CA SER A 367 -32.20 0.73 10.02
C SER A 367 -33.60 0.50 10.57
N PRO A 368 -34.12 -0.74 10.53
CA PRO A 368 -35.43 -1.08 11.12
C PRO A 368 -35.48 -0.97 12.64
N ALA A 369 -34.35 -1.16 13.31
CA ALA A 369 -34.24 -1.02 14.76
C ALA A 369 -34.37 0.44 15.22
N ASN A 370 -34.00 1.37 14.36
CA ASN A 370 -34.18 2.79 14.53
C ASN A 370 -34.75 3.35 13.22
N PRO A 371 -36.08 3.50 13.09
CA PRO A 371 -36.74 3.79 11.82
C PRO A 371 -36.42 5.21 11.31
N ARG A 372 -35.15 5.48 11.14
CA ARG A 372 -34.62 6.66 10.49
C ARG A 372 -34.06 6.29 9.15
N THR A 373 -34.34 7.09 8.16
CA THR A 373 -33.67 7.05 6.86
C THR A 373 -32.76 8.25 6.77
N VAL A 374 -31.48 8.03 6.56
CA VAL A 374 -30.51 9.11 6.36
C VAL A 374 -30.09 9.08 4.90
N VAL A 375 -30.27 10.21 4.23
CA VAL A 375 -29.91 10.36 2.81
C VAL A 375 -28.79 11.37 2.68
N TYR A 376 -27.68 10.92 2.15
CA TYR A 376 -26.54 11.75 1.80
C TYR A 376 -26.59 12.01 0.29
N SER A 377 -26.43 13.23 -0.12
CA SER A 377 -26.46 13.62 -1.54
C SER A 377 -25.27 14.51 -1.86
N TYR A 378 -24.63 14.25 -2.99
CA TYR A 378 -23.44 14.96 -3.43
C TYR A 378 -23.68 15.63 -4.77
N GLY A 379 -23.29 16.89 -4.88
CA GLY A 379 -23.25 17.63 -6.14
C GLY A 379 -21.83 17.77 -6.64
N TYR A 380 -21.65 17.70 -7.96
CA TYR A 380 -20.32 17.69 -8.59
C TYR A 380 -20.18 18.76 -9.65
N ASP A 381 -18.96 19.29 -9.80
CA ASP A 381 -18.45 19.92 -11.02
C ASP A 381 -17.33 19.03 -11.57
N LYS A 382 -17.64 18.25 -12.60
CA LYS A 382 -16.82 17.13 -13.09
C LYS A 382 -16.64 16.08 -11.99
N ASP A 383 -15.40 15.90 -11.51
CA ASP A 383 -15.02 14.91 -10.50
C ASP A 383 -14.87 15.54 -9.09
N ARG A 384 -15.22 16.85 -8.94
CA ARG A 384 -15.09 17.56 -7.66
C ARG A 384 -16.43 17.70 -7.00
N VAL A 385 -16.51 17.35 -5.73
CA VAL A 385 -17.69 17.58 -4.90
C VAL A 385 -17.86 19.10 -4.68
N THR A 386 -18.99 19.67 -5.11
CA THR A 386 -19.31 21.09 -4.92
C THR A 386 -20.34 21.33 -3.84
N SER A 387 -21.10 20.32 -3.51
CA SER A 387 -22.09 20.37 -2.44
C SER A 387 -22.33 19.02 -1.82
N PHE A 388 -22.69 19.06 -0.55
CA PHE A 388 -23.11 17.92 0.24
C PHE A 388 -24.44 18.25 0.90
N THR A 389 -25.36 17.29 0.96
CA THR A 389 -26.62 17.41 1.69
C THR A 389 -26.86 16.14 2.47
N LEU A 390 -27.10 16.27 3.75
CA LEU A 390 -27.57 15.21 4.63
C LEU A 390 -29.01 15.51 5.02
N ASP A 391 -29.94 14.61 4.72
CA ASP A 391 -31.36 14.68 5.08
C ASP A 391 -31.70 13.50 6.01
N CYS A 392 -31.86 13.77 7.29
CA CYS A 392 -32.27 12.80 8.28
C CYS A 392 -33.79 12.80 8.39
N GLN A 393 -34.44 11.71 8.01
CA GLN A 393 -35.88 11.51 8.04
C GLN A 393 -36.24 10.57 9.18
N GLY A 394 -36.73 11.11 10.30
CA GLY A 394 -37.24 10.31 11.43
C GLY A 394 -38.74 10.07 11.35
N ASP A 395 -39.21 9.00 12.02
CA ASP A 395 -40.63 8.63 12.07
C ASP A 395 -41.54 9.57 12.87
N THR A 396 -40.96 10.38 13.75
CA THR A 396 -41.70 11.29 14.63
C THR A 396 -41.64 12.71 14.09
N VAL A 397 -42.81 13.37 14.11
CA VAL A 397 -42.90 14.80 13.76
C VAL A 397 -41.96 15.59 14.67
N GLY A 398 -40.99 16.29 14.06
CA GLY A 398 -40.00 17.11 14.78
C GLY A 398 -38.58 16.53 14.83
N THR A 399 -38.35 15.31 14.28
CA THR A 399 -37.01 14.68 14.23
C THR A 399 -36.33 14.76 12.86
N ARG A 400 -36.93 15.48 11.91
CA ARG A 400 -36.30 15.72 10.61
C ARG A 400 -35.38 16.95 10.68
N TRP A 401 -34.16 16.79 10.22
CA TRP A 401 -33.20 17.88 10.07
C TRP A 401 -32.38 17.68 8.81
N THR A 402 -31.86 18.76 8.27
CA THR A 402 -31.07 18.76 7.04
C THR A 402 -29.83 19.61 7.24
N ILE A 403 -28.68 19.09 6.86
CA ILE A 403 -27.44 19.86 6.78
C ILE A 403 -27.03 19.93 5.32
N THR A 404 -26.65 21.13 4.88
CA THR A 404 -26.04 21.30 3.56
C THR A 404 -24.66 21.92 3.73
N ALA A 405 -23.69 21.53 2.91
CA ALA A 405 -22.39 22.15 2.87
C ALA A 405 -22.00 22.48 1.42
N GLY A 406 -21.43 23.66 1.20
CA GLY A 406 -20.82 24.07 -0.05
C GLY A 406 -19.31 23.94 0.04
N TYR A 407 -18.66 23.49 -1.04
CA TYR A 407 -17.21 23.31 -1.16
C TYR A 407 -16.66 24.32 -2.16
N GLU A 408 -15.65 25.06 -1.75
CA GLU A 408 -14.89 25.96 -2.60
C GLU A 408 -13.47 25.41 -2.81
N TYR A 409 -12.90 25.67 -3.97
CA TYR A 409 -11.59 25.18 -4.35
C TYR A 409 -10.64 26.31 -4.72
N ASP A 410 -9.37 26.17 -4.41
CA ASP A 410 -8.33 27.08 -4.84
C ASP A 410 -8.00 26.88 -6.34
N LYS A 411 -7.07 27.69 -6.85
CA LYS A 411 -6.60 27.64 -8.26
C LYS A 411 -5.90 26.30 -8.61
N ASP A 412 -5.34 25.62 -7.63
CA ASP A 412 -4.59 24.38 -7.79
C ASP A 412 -5.51 23.14 -7.65
N GLY A 413 -6.75 23.37 -7.19
CA GLY A 413 -7.80 22.38 -7.11
C GLY A 413 -7.98 21.74 -5.75
N ASN A 414 -7.32 22.28 -4.72
CA ASN A 414 -7.50 21.85 -3.35
C ASN A 414 -8.73 22.53 -2.74
N ILE A 415 -9.41 21.87 -1.79
CA ILE A 415 -10.51 22.48 -1.04
C ILE A 415 -9.98 23.70 -0.29
N SER A 416 -10.55 24.87 -0.52
CA SER A 416 -10.16 26.10 0.15
C SER A 416 -11.14 26.52 1.24
N ARG A 417 -12.42 26.08 1.14
CA ARG A 417 -13.43 26.41 2.13
C ARG A 417 -14.57 25.38 2.10
N ILE A 418 -15.09 25.07 3.29
CA ILE A 418 -16.34 24.33 3.47
C ILE A 418 -17.29 25.19 4.30
N SER A 419 -18.53 25.38 3.81
CA SER A 419 -19.52 26.26 4.44
C SER A 419 -20.82 25.48 4.70
N PRO A 420 -21.01 24.93 5.92
CA PRO A 420 -22.21 24.20 6.29
C PRO A 420 -23.35 25.12 6.73
N VAL A 421 -24.58 24.68 6.52
CA VAL A 421 -25.80 25.27 7.03
C VAL A 421 -26.78 24.20 7.46
N ALA A 422 -27.30 24.28 8.67
CA ALA A 422 -28.25 23.32 9.21
C ALA A 422 -29.67 23.89 9.24
N TYR A 423 -30.68 23.07 8.92
CA TYR A 423 -32.09 23.41 8.89
C TYR A 423 -32.92 22.43 9.72
N ASP A 424 -33.93 22.95 10.43
CA ASP A 424 -34.94 22.13 11.10
C ASP A 424 -35.99 21.56 10.11
N SER A 425 -36.91 20.72 10.63
CA SER A 425 -38.00 20.13 9.86
C SER A 425 -38.98 21.16 9.23
N HIS A 426 -38.89 22.44 9.59
CA HIS A 426 -39.72 23.53 9.10
C HIS A 426 -38.94 24.43 8.11
N GLY A 427 -37.67 24.10 7.83
CA GLY A 427 -36.79 24.90 6.97
C GLY A 427 -36.29 26.18 7.64
N ASN A 428 -36.38 26.27 8.98
CA ASN A 428 -35.78 27.39 9.70
C ASN A 428 -34.28 27.05 9.92
N ASP A 429 -33.47 28.11 9.81
CA ASP A 429 -32.06 27.99 10.21
C ASP A 429 -32.00 27.57 11.69
N TYR A 430 -31.36 26.45 11.92
CA TYR A 430 -31.18 25.88 13.25
C TYR A 430 -30.07 26.63 13.99
N GLY A 431 -30.15 27.93 14.06
CA GLY A 431 -29.17 28.84 14.66
C GLY A 431 -28.72 28.48 16.10
N SER A 432 -29.34 27.47 16.71
CA SER A 432 -28.92 26.86 17.97
C SER A 432 -28.06 25.59 17.79
N LEU A 433 -28.03 24.98 16.60
CA LEU A 433 -26.97 24.05 16.21
C LEU A 433 -25.74 24.87 15.81
N ASN A 434 -25.37 25.71 16.69
CA ASN A 434 -24.15 26.51 16.65
C ASN A 434 -22.85 25.70 16.48
N SER A 435 -22.92 24.39 16.22
CA SER A 435 -21.83 23.48 16.05
C SER A 435 -21.20 23.51 14.65
N TYR A 436 -21.91 23.99 13.64
CA TYR A 436 -21.40 23.99 12.27
C TYR A 436 -20.89 25.37 11.89
N ALA A 437 -19.58 25.54 11.85
CA ALA A 437 -18.92 26.74 11.35
C ALA A 437 -18.31 26.48 9.98
N ALA A 438 -18.16 27.51 9.19
CA ALA A 438 -17.34 27.40 8.01
C ALA A 438 -15.86 27.24 8.40
N VAL A 439 -15.14 26.46 7.64
CA VAL A 439 -13.70 26.23 7.80
C VAL A 439 -12.95 26.59 6.53
N ASP A 440 -11.83 27.25 6.70
CA ASP A 440 -10.92 27.64 5.63
C ASP A 440 -9.66 26.77 5.67
N TYR A 441 -9.21 26.30 4.51
CA TYR A 441 -8.04 25.44 4.33
C TYR A 441 -6.92 26.21 3.66
N SER A 442 -5.72 26.13 4.18
CA SER A 442 -4.52 26.75 3.64
C SER A 442 -3.48 25.69 3.30
N TYR A 443 -2.74 25.91 2.21
CA TYR A 443 -1.74 24.96 1.70
C TYR A 443 -0.40 25.64 1.49
N SER A 444 0.68 24.93 1.83
CA SER A 444 2.06 25.32 1.57
C SER A 444 2.76 24.21 0.81
N ASP A 445 3.42 24.52 -0.32
CA ASP A 445 4.10 23.57 -1.18
C ASP A 445 3.24 22.36 -1.58
N GLY A 446 1.92 22.58 -1.76
CA GLY A 446 0.96 21.57 -2.16
C GLY A 446 0.47 20.65 -1.03
N LYS A 447 0.90 20.89 0.21
CA LYS A 447 0.46 20.18 1.40
C LYS A 447 -0.46 21.04 2.24
N LEU A 448 -1.42 20.42 2.93
CA LEU A 448 -2.27 21.10 3.88
C LEU A 448 -1.41 21.68 5.01
N ASP A 449 -1.47 22.98 5.21
CA ASP A 449 -0.65 23.70 6.19
C ASP A 449 -1.48 24.06 7.42
N ARG A 450 -2.77 24.46 7.19
CA ARG A 450 -3.63 24.92 8.27
C ARG A 450 -5.11 24.83 7.91
N ILE A 451 -5.92 24.55 8.93
CA ILE A 451 -7.38 24.67 8.90
C ILE A 451 -7.80 25.72 9.93
N ASP A 452 -8.60 26.72 9.54
CA ASP A 452 -9.14 27.76 10.41
C ASP A 452 -10.66 27.68 10.50
N SER A 453 -11.22 27.71 11.72
CA SER A 453 -12.65 27.77 11.95
C SER A 453 -13.14 29.21 12.12
N GLU A 454 -14.27 29.58 11.50
CA GLU A 454 -14.91 30.90 11.71
C GLU A 454 -15.29 31.20 13.17
N ARG A 455 -15.43 30.16 14.00
CA ARG A 455 -15.74 30.31 15.43
C ARG A 455 -14.54 30.64 16.29
N GLY A 456 -13.40 30.36 15.81
CA GLY A 456 -12.13 30.38 16.53
C GLY A 456 -11.62 28.95 16.68
N GLY A 457 -10.33 28.84 16.92
CA GLY A 457 -9.62 27.59 16.84
C GLY A 457 -9.09 27.33 15.43
N TYR A 458 -8.02 26.57 15.37
CA TYR A 458 -7.36 26.18 14.14
C TYR A 458 -6.48 24.96 14.39
N ALA A 459 -6.16 24.24 13.30
CA ALA A 459 -5.18 23.16 13.33
C ALA A 459 -4.02 23.48 12.40
N GLU A 460 -2.81 23.15 12.81
CA GLU A 460 -1.57 23.28 12.05
C GLU A 460 -0.97 21.91 11.76
N PHE A 461 -0.45 21.71 10.54
CA PHE A 461 0.00 20.42 10.02
C PHE A 461 1.50 20.44 9.74
N TYR A 462 2.24 19.48 10.25
CA TYR A 462 3.68 19.39 10.14
C TYR A 462 4.11 18.14 9.41
N TYR A 463 5.17 18.26 8.62
CA TYR A 463 5.62 17.19 7.72
C TYR A 463 7.13 16.99 7.82
N ASP A 464 7.55 15.74 7.65
CA ASP A 464 8.97 15.40 7.50
C ASP A 464 9.54 15.76 6.12
N ASP A 465 10.86 15.53 5.93
CA ASP A 465 11.56 15.75 4.66
C ASP A 465 11.05 14.85 3.51
N TYR A 466 10.33 13.78 3.83
CA TYR A 466 9.76 12.82 2.87
C TYR A 466 8.32 13.17 2.48
N GLY A 467 7.69 14.03 3.23
CA GLY A 467 6.34 14.51 2.98
C GLY A 467 5.26 13.81 3.80
N ASN A 468 5.64 12.96 4.74
CA ASN A 468 4.71 12.33 5.66
C ASN A 468 4.24 13.32 6.72
N LEU A 469 2.96 13.28 7.07
CA LEU A 469 2.38 14.09 8.14
C LEU A 469 2.85 13.54 9.48
N THR A 470 3.66 14.29 10.21
CA THR A 470 4.26 13.85 11.48
C THR A 470 3.55 14.37 12.72
N SER A 471 2.92 15.55 12.61
CA SER A 471 2.08 16.01 13.71
C SER A 471 0.98 16.96 13.24
N VAL A 472 -0.05 17.09 14.08
CA VAL A 472 -1.11 18.09 13.98
C VAL A 472 -1.32 18.70 15.34
N ASP A 473 -1.25 20.04 15.41
CA ASP A 473 -1.51 20.80 16.62
C ASP A 473 -2.87 21.48 16.51
N GLU A 474 -3.77 21.22 17.44
CA GLU A 474 -5.08 21.86 17.52
C GLU A 474 -5.11 22.95 18.59
N TYR A 475 -5.59 24.11 18.22
CA TYR A 475 -5.65 25.30 19.07
C TYR A 475 -7.08 25.78 19.26
N ALA A 476 -7.48 26.02 20.50
CA ALA A 476 -8.70 26.77 20.81
C ALA A 476 -8.44 28.26 20.92
N GLY A 477 -9.42 29.07 20.51
CA GLY A 477 -9.34 30.53 20.59
C GLY A 477 -8.92 31.17 19.26
N ARG A 478 -8.66 32.49 19.29
CA ARG A 478 -8.34 33.28 18.10
C ARG A 478 -7.03 34.05 18.26
N GLY A 479 -6.23 34.05 17.22
CA GLY A 479 -5.03 34.87 17.13
C GLY A 479 -4.01 34.60 18.26
N SER A 480 -3.54 35.67 18.93
CA SER A 480 -2.53 35.56 19.99
C SER A 480 -3.04 34.94 21.29
N ASP A 481 -4.34 34.77 21.44
CA ASP A 481 -4.99 34.25 22.64
C ASP A 481 -5.38 32.76 22.45
N ALA A 482 -4.99 32.14 21.33
CA ALA A 482 -5.19 30.73 21.09
C ALA A 482 -4.27 29.90 21.98
N GLU A 483 -4.82 28.87 22.60
CA GLU A 483 -4.10 27.91 23.43
C GLU A 483 -4.11 26.54 22.75
N LEU A 484 -2.98 25.84 22.78
CA LEU A 484 -2.90 24.44 22.32
C LEU A 484 -3.85 23.59 23.17
N GLU A 485 -4.74 22.86 22.52
CA GLU A 485 -5.70 21.96 23.18
C GLU A 485 -5.38 20.51 22.96
N PHE A 486 -4.95 20.16 21.76
CA PHE A 486 -4.64 18.79 21.39
C PHE A 486 -3.41 18.74 20.49
N GLU A 487 -2.59 17.73 20.65
CA GLU A 487 -1.43 17.44 19.84
C GLU A 487 -1.52 15.99 19.38
N HIS A 488 -1.33 15.78 18.07
CA HIS A 488 -1.33 14.48 17.45
C HIS A 488 0.05 14.22 16.85
N GLU A 489 0.62 13.07 17.15
CA GLU A 489 1.93 12.66 16.63
C GLU A 489 1.80 11.33 15.87
N VAL A 490 2.53 11.20 14.76
CA VAL A 490 2.59 9.97 13.97
C VAL A 490 4.03 9.60 13.68
N GLU A 491 4.40 8.37 13.99
CA GLU A 491 5.69 7.82 13.63
C GLU A 491 5.57 6.94 12.38
N TYR A 492 6.54 7.05 11.48
CA TYR A 492 6.58 6.30 10.22
C TYR A 492 7.81 5.42 10.13
N GLN A 493 7.64 4.28 9.48
CA GLN A 493 8.72 3.40 9.06
C GLN A 493 8.67 3.20 7.55
N ARG A 494 9.85 3.11 6.95
CA ARG A 494 10.01 2.90 5.51
C ARG A 494 10.00 1.42 5.17
N TYR A 495 9.27 1.07 4.12
CA TYR A 495 9.18 -0.26 3.52
C TYR A 495 9.44 -0.21 2.03
N PHE A 496 9.83 -1.35 1.45
CA PHE A 496 9.98 -1.51 0.02
C PHE A 496 9.12 -2.67 -0.45
N CYS A 497 8.12 -2.40 -1.29
CA CYS A 497 7.24 -3.43 -1.80
C CYS A 497 7.36 -3.58 -3.32
N SER A 498 6.98 -4.73 -3.87
CA SER A 498 6.98 -4.97 -5.31
C SER A 498 5.99 -4.04 -6.04
N LYS A 499 6.44 -3.41 -7.14
CA LYS A 499 5.56 -2.64 -8.05
C LYS A 499 4.43 -3.49 -8.64
N HIS A 500 4.62 -4.80 -8.72
CA HIS A 500 3.66 -5.74 -9.29
C HIS A 500 2.72 -6.34 -8.24
N GLU A 501 2.92 -5.98 -6.95
CA GLU A 501 2.00 -6.39 -5.89
C GLU A 501 0.64 -5.74 -6.12
N LYS A 502 -0.43 -6.56 -6.17
CA LYS A 502 -1.79 -6.08 -6.36
C LYS A 502 -2.34 -5.44 -5.09
N ASN A 503 -2.08 -6.10 -3.96
CA ASN A 503 -2.53 -5.64 -2.66
C ASN A 503 -1.31 -5.05 -1.95
N LYS A 504 -1.20 -3.74 -1.97
CA LYS A 504 -0.14 -3.01 -1.29
C LYS A 504 -0.36 -3.06 0.23
N PRO A 505 0.72 -2.94 1.02
CA PRO A 505 0.56 -2.72 2.45
C PRO A 505 -0.31 -1.49 2.74
N GLU A 506 -1.21 -1.62 3.70
CA GLU A 506 -2.23 -0.63 3.99
C GLU A 506 -1.75 0.42 4.99
N GLU A 507 -2.16 1.66 4.78
CA GLU A 507 -2.06 2.72 5.78
C GLU A 507 -3.27 2.59 6.73
N TRP A 508 -3.04 2.14 7.98
CA TRP A 508 -4.13 1.89 8.92
C TRP A 508 -4.48 3.09 9.80
N ILE A 509 -3.58 4.04 9.95
CA ILE A 509 -3.89 5.23 10.73
C ILE A 509 -4.58 6.23 9.82
N ARG A 510 -5.89 6.37 10.02
CA ARG A 510 -6.60 7.57 9.64
C ARG A 510 -6.38 8.59 10.76
N LEU A 511 -5.64 9.63 10.47
CA LEU A 511 -5.74 10.86 11.23
C LEU A 511 -7.12 11.45 10.94
N ASP A 512 -8.13 10.96 11.63
CA ASP A 512 -9.37 11.67 11.81
C ASP A 512 -9.05 12.82 12.78
N VAL A 513 -8.46 13.88 12.25
CA VAL A 513 -8.49 15.16 12.92
C VAL A 513 -9.97 15.52 12.95
N GLU A 514 -10.67 14.97 13.93
CA GLU A 514 -11.97 15.48 14.35
C GLU A 514 -11.67 16.86 14.88
N TYR A 515 -11.81 17.85 14.03
CA TYR A 515 -11.87 19.23 14.45
C TYR A 515 -13.03 19.32 15.45
N ASP A 516 -12.72 19.20 16.73
CA ASP A 516 -13.69 19.38 17.80
C ASP A 516 -13.95 20.89 17.94
N VAL A 517 -14.72 21.39 16.97
CA VAL A 517 -15.27 22.74 17.03
C VAL A 517 -16.21 22.74 18.21
N ASP A 518 -15.66 23.15 19.36
CA ASP A 518 -16.33 23.41 20.63
C ASP A 518 -17.71 22.73 20.73
N GLN A 519 -17.71 21.42 20.97
CA GLN A 519 -18.91 20.62 21.12
C GLN A 519 -19.55 20.99 22.45
N GLY A 520 -20.24 22.11 22.44
CA GLY A 520 -21.18 22.41 23.50
C GLY A 520 -22.11 21.22 23.66
N SER A 521 -21.79 20.32 24.61
CA SER A 521 -22.61 19.24 25.17
C SER A 521 -23.58 18.55 24.19
N TRP A 522 -23.08 17.74 23.27
CA TRP A 522 -23.84 16.73 22.57
C TRP A 522 -23.92 15.45 23.43
N SER A 523 -24.44 15.55 24.63
CA SER A 523 -24.85 14.39 25.40
C SER A 523 -26.12 13.81 24.78
N ASN A 524 -26.04 12.60 24.27
CA ASN A 524 -27.08 11.60 24.12
C ASN A 524 -27.64 11.18 22.76
N ASP A 525 -27.16 11.65 21.58
CA ASP A 525 -27.55 11.00 20.31
C ASP A 525 -26.36 10.91 19.33
N SER A 526 -25.29 10.37 19.79
CA SER A 526 -23.93 10.71 19.44
C SER A 526 -23.34 10.12 18.15
N ASP A 527 -23.71 8.93 17.71
CA ASP A 527 -22.98 8.27 16.63
C ASP A 527 -23.26 8.87 15.24
N TYR A 528 -24.51 9.22 14.98
CA TYR A 528 -24.88 9.84 13.69
C TYR A 528 -24.37 11.28 13.54
N GLY A 529 -24.31 12.04 14.63
CA GLY A 529 -23.80 13.41 14.62
C GLY A 529 -22.30 13.45 14.29
N ARG A 530 -21.51 12.55 14.85
CA ARG A 530 -20.07 12.44 14.62
C ARG A 530 -19.73 11.99 13.21
N GLU A 531 -20.40 10.95 12.69
CA GLU A 531 -20.21 10.50 11.32
C GLU A 531 -20.56 11.58 10.29
N CYS A 532 -21.62 12.35 10.54
CA CYS A 532 -22.03 13.45 9.66
C CYS A 532 -21.01 14.59 9.66
N PHE A 533 -20.51 14.92 10.84
CA PHE A 533 -19.48 15.95 11.01
C PHE A 533 -18.20 15.55 10.30
N ALA A 534 -17.68 14.36 10.57
CA ALA A 534 -16.51 13.80 9.91
C ALA A 534 -16.66 13.78 8.38
N THR A 535 -17.84 13.42 7.86
CA THR A 535 -18.13 13.40 6.42
C THR A 535 -18.07 14.80 5.80
N MET A 536 -18.56 15.83 6.49
CA MET A 536 -18.57 17.21 5.97
C MET A 536 -17.18 17.84 5.91
N TYR A 537 -16.36 17.63 6.94
CA TYR A 537 -15.10 18.34 7.09
C TYR A 537 -13.88 17.57 6.58
N LYS A 538 -14.03 16.33 6.12
CA LYS A 538 -12.94 15.60 5.46
C LYS A 538 -12.61 16.20 4.10
N LEU A 539 -11.33 16.16 3.76
CA LEU A 539 -10.82 16.58 2.45
C LEU A 539 -11.43 15.77 1.30
N ASP A 540 -11.81 14.53 1.56
CA ASP A 540 -12.64 13.71 0.69
C ASP A 540 -13.86 13.20 1.44
N PRO A 541 -15.02 13.88 1.30
CA PRO A 541 -16.25 13.49 1.99
C PRO A 541 -16.79 12.11 1.55
N LEU A 542 -16.35 11.58 0.41
CA LEU A 542 -16.74 10.23 -0.03
C LEU A 542 -15.95 9.16 0.74
N GLU A 543 -14.66 9.37 0.95
CA GLU A 543 -13.84 8.45 1.74
C GLU A 543 -14.32 8.29 3.18
N ALA A 544 -14.88 9.35 3.77
CA ALA A 544 -15.43 9.31 5.12
C ALA A 544 -16.56 8.29 5.29
N ARG A 545 -17.26 7.96 4.21
CA ARG A 545 -18.44 7.07 4.19
C ARG A 545 -18.09 5.62 3.84
N LEU A 546 -16.99 5.43 3.12
CA LEU A 546 -16.50 4.10 2.79
C LEU A 546 -15.77 3.58 4.03
N THR A 547 -16.32 2.53 4.64
CA THR A 547 -15.73 1.92 5.85
C THR A 547 -14.27 1.56 5.60
N PRO A 548 -13.40 1.65 6.63
CA PRO A 548 -11.96 1.39 6.51
C PRO A 548 -11.62 0.00 5.94
N PHE A 549 -12.56 -0.93 5.92
CA PHE A 549 -12.40 -2.30 5.44
C PHE A 549 -12.69 -2.49 3.93
N ILE A 550 -13.04 -1.44 3.19
CA ILE A 550 -13.45 -1.55 1.78
C ILE A 550 -12.39 -1.00 0.81
N LYS A 551 -11.25 -0.58 1.29
CA LYS A 551 -10.12 -0.15 0.42
C LYS A 551 -9.05 -1.21 0.31
#